data_94f5cf3ab5b266f581beccf9a4905907
#
_entry.id   94f5cf3ab5b266f581beccf9a4905907
#
_cell.length_a   1.000
_cell.length_b   1.000
_cell.length_c   1.000
_cell.angle_alpha   90.00
_cell.angle_beta   90.00
_cell.angle_gamma   90.00
#
_symmetry.space_group_name_H-M   'P 1'
#
loop_
_entity.id
_entity.type
_entity.pdbx_description
1 polymer ?
#
loop_
_entity_poly.entity_id
_entity_poly.type
_entity_poly.pdbx_seq_one_letter_code
_entity_poly.pdbx_strand_id
1 'polypeptide(L)'
;LDYSDADRAFRARARAWLSQNIPAERRPAGGPAAARFDRDWQRKLHDHGWAGVAWPKEFGGLGLTGLQQVIWYEELARARAPHHINTTYVALMHAGPTLIARGTDAQKAWHLPRILRGESLWCQGFSEPGAGSDLAALTTRGEADGEAIVVNGAKMWTTDAQYADFQELLIRTEPGSQRHHGLTWLICDMRSPGIEIRPIRTMLGDEHVNMVFYDNVRIPRENVVGELGQGWSTALSTLAFERGLGFIADQLELFERVEQAIAIAQRVKLENGALAISDAEVARRLGALKAETMAIRAMTLADIAETDLTGEPGPKGSLTKLMVTSTHKALMQLMSEVLGWSFLEFDGDRGRHPWTYDYLWSWVFTISGGTSEIQREITADRLLGLPRAR
;
A
#
# COMPACT_ATOMS: atom_id res chain seq x y z
N LEU A 1 25.58 6.59 -2.15
CA LEU A 1 25.57 5.57 -1.12
C LEU A 1 26.64 4.54 -1.45
N ASP A 2 27.59 4.34 -0.56
CA ASP A 2 28.54 3.25 -0.67
C ASP A 2 27.90 2.01 -0.02
N TYR A 3 27.43 1.10 -0.85
CA TYR A 3 26.95 -0.18 -0.37
C TYR A 3 28.08 -0.99 0.27
N SER A 4 27.82 -1.60 1.42
CA SER A 4 28.75 -2.55 2.03
C SER A 4 28.95 -3.79 1.17
N ASP A 5 29.99 -4.58 1.44
CA ASP A 5 30.17 -5.87 0.75
C ASP A 5 28.99 -6.82 1.01
N ALA A 6 28.39 -6.77 2.21
CA ALA A 6 27.20 -7.53 2.55
C ALA A 6 25.99 -7.12 1.70
N ASP A 7 25.78 -5.81 1.46
CA ASP A 7 24.69 -5.31 0.63
C ASP A 7 24.90 -5.67 -0.84
N ARG A 8 26.14 -5.60 -1.33
CA ARG A 8 26.49 -6.03 -2.69
C ARG A 8 26.26 -7.54 -2.88
N ALA A 9 26.65 -8.35 -1.89
CA ALA A 9 26.42 -9.79 -1.91
C ALA A 9 24.92 -10.13 -1.84
N PHE A 10 24.16 -9.41 -1.00
CA PHE A 10 22.70 -9.54 -0.93
C PHE A 10 22.04 -9.22 -2.27
N ARG A 11 22.40 -8.10 -2.91
CA ARG A 11 21.91 -7.71 -4.24
C ARG A 11 22.19 -8.77 -5.30
N ALA A 12 23.41 -9.31 -5.31
CA ALA A 12 23.79 -10.36 -6.26
C ALA A 12 22.96 -11.63 -6.07
N ARG A 13 22.73 -12.04 -4.81
CA ARG A 13 21.89 -13.19 -4.47
C ARG A 13 20.44 -12.99 -4.89
N ALA A 14 19.84 -11.83 -4.57
CA ALA A 14 18.47 -11.48 -4.95
C ALA A 14 18.30 -11.51 -6.48
N ARG A 15 19.23 -10.87 -7.19
CA ARG A 15 19.26 -10.82 -8.66
C ARG A 15 19.35 -12.21 -9.29
N ALA A 16 20.27 -13.04 -8.82
CA ALA A 16 20.46 -14.41 -9.31
C ALA A 16 19.19 -15.25 -9.10
N TRP A 17 18.57 -15.15 -7.94
CA TRP A 17 17.34 -15.89 -7.66
C TRP A 17 16.18 -15.40 -8.56
N LEU A 18 15.96 -14.09 -8.64
CA LEU A 18 14.89 -13.51 -9.46
C LEU A 18 15.04 -13.89 -10.94
N SER A 19 16.25 -13.88 -11.48
CA SER A 19 16.48 -14.25 -12.89
C SER A 19 16.03 -15.66 -13.26
N GLN A 20 15.89 -16.54 -12.29
CA GLN A 20 15.52 -17.95 -12.49
C GLN A 20 14.10 -18.28 -12.02
N ASN A 21 13.47 -17.39 -11.24
CA ASN A 21 12.28 -17.74 -10.49
C ASN A 21 11.04 -16.86 -10.79
N ILE A 22 11.18 -15.81 -11.60
CA ILE A 22 10.02 -15.00 -12.02
C ILE A 22 9.05 -15.88 -12.79
N PRO A 23 7.73 -15.80 -12.50
CA PRO A 23 6.72 -16.51 -13.29
C PRO A 23 6.82 -16.13 -14.77
N ALA A 24 6.77 -17.13 -15.65
CA ALA A 24 6.73 -16.89 -17.08
C ALA A 24 5.40 -16.25 -17.52
N GLU A 25 4.34 -16.56 -16.80
CA GLU A 25 3.01 -16.01 -17.01
C GLU A 25 2.89 -14.61 -16.44
N ARG A 26 2.23 -13.73 -17.15
CA ARG A 26 1.91 -12.39 -16.67
C ARG A 26 0.79 -12.47 -15.62
N ARG A 27 0.90 -11.68 -14.54
CA ARG A 27 -0.18 -11.56 -13.57
C ARG A 27 -1.47 -11.11 -14.28
N PRO A 28 -2.60 -11.80 -14.06
CA PRO A 28 -3.90 -11.35 -14.54
C PRO A 28 -4.24 -9.94 -14.02
N ALA A 29 -4.99 -9.15 -14.80
CA ALA A 29 -5.34 -7.78 -14.43
C ALA A 29 -6.13 -7.69 -13.11
N GLY A 30 -6.95 -8.69 -12.79
CA GLY A 30 -7.74 -8.73 -11.57
C GLY A 30 -8.52 -10.04 -11.43
N GLY A 31 -9.46 -10.07 -10.51
CA GLY A 31 -10.35 -11.19 -10.29
C GLY A 31 -9.72 -12.37 -9.53
N PRO A 32 -10.45 -13.50 -9.40
CA PRO A 32 -9.97 -14.68 -8.67
C PRO A 32 -8.67 -15.26 -9.24
N ALA A 33 -8.40 -15.04 -10.53
CA ALA A 33 -7.16 -15.51 -11.17
C ALA A 33 -5.96 -14.71 -10.68
N ALA A 34 -6.08 -13.39 -10.50
CA ALA A 34 -5.03 -12.55 -9.93
C ALA A 34 -4.74 -12.94 -8.48
N ALA A 35 -5.78 -13.14 -7.66
CA ALA A 35 -5.62 -13.57 -6.27
C ALA A 35 -4.91 -14.93 -6.16
N ARG A 36 -5.23 -15.90 -7.03
CA ARG A 36 -4.49 -17.19 -7.08
C ARG A 36 -3.03 -16.99 -7.47
N PHE A 37 -2.78 -16.21 -8.52
CA PHE A 37 -1.42 -15.90 -8.96
C PHE A 37 -0.58 -15.27 -7.83
N ASP A 38 -1.15 -14.31 -7.09
CA ASP A 38 -0.47 -13.63 -6.00
C ASP A 38 -0.18 -14.58 -4.83
N ARG A 39 -1.13 -15.49 -4.48
CA ARG A 39 -0.90 -16.54 -3.48
C ARG A 39 0.24 -17.50 -3.90
N ASP A 40 0.25 -17.92 -5.16
CA ASP A 40 1.26 -18.86 -5.68
C ASP A 40 2.63 -18.19 -5.74
N TRP A 41 2.71 -16.91 -6.11
CA TRP A 41 3.93 -16.13 -6.06
C TRP A 41 4.44 -15.96 -4.63
N GLN A 42 3.55 -15.61 -3.68
CA GLN A 42 3.90 -15.48 -2.26
C GLN A 42 4.38 -16.82 -1.69
N ARG A 43 3.75 -17.93 -2.02
CA ARG A 43 4.20 -19.26 -1.63
C ARG A 43 5.59 -19.55 -2.17
N LYS A 44 5.85 -19.25 -3.44
CA LYS A 44 7.18 -19.40 -4.04
C LYS A 44 8.23 -18.56 -3.33
N LEU A 45 7.92 -17.32 -2.96
CA LEU A 45 8.81 -16.48 -2.16
C LEU A 45 9.10 -17.14 -0.80
N HIS A 46 8.08 -17.65 -0.13
CA HIS A 46 8.23 -18.32 1.16
C HIS A 46 9.11 -19.58 1.06
N ASP A 47 8.82 -20.47 0.11
CA ASP A 47 9.52 -21.75 -0.03
C ASP A 47 11.01 -21.59 -0.37
N HIS A 48 11.40 -20.42 -0.90
CA HIS A 48 12.79 -20.08 -1.21
C HIS A 48 13.41 -19.07 -0.22
N GLY A 49 12.73 -18.77 0.90
CA GLY A 49 13.26 -17.89 1.95
C GLY A 49 13.32 -16.41 1.55
N TRP A 50 12.34 -15.92 0.77
CA TRP A 50 12.20 -14.52 0.37
C TRP A 50 10.92 -13.85 0.86
N ALA A 51 10.11 -14.53 1.69
CA ALA A 51 8.91 -13.95 2.28
C ALA A 51 9.22 -13.12 3.52
N GLY A 52 8.36 -12.14 3.83
CA GLY A 52 8.45 -11.36 5.06
C GLY A 52 9.76 -10.58 5.18
N VAL A 53 10.17 -9.89 4.13
CA VAL A 53 11.50 -9.24 4.05
C VAL A 53 11.79 -8.30 5.22
N ALA A 54 10.77 -7.56 5.72
CA ALA A 54 10.88 -6.66 6.85
C ALA A 54 10.63 -7.34 8.22
N TRP A 55 10.01 -8.53 8.23
CA TRP A 55 9.62 -9.17 9.49
C TRP A 55 10.82 -9.73 10.25
N PRO A 56 10.80 -9.69 11.60
CA PRO A 56 11.82 -10.32 12.41
C PRO A 56 11.95 -11.82 12.10
N LYS A 57 13.17 -12.35 12.20
CA LYS A 57 13.48 -13.77 11.92
C LYS A 57 12.71 -14.72 12.82
N GLU A 58 12.45 -14.35 14.05
CA GLU A 58 11.68 -15.15 15.02
C GLU A 58 10.24 -15.40 14.58
N PHE A 59 9.68 -14.53 13.70
CA PHE A 59 8.37 -14.70 13.10
C PHE A 59 8.43 -15.23 11.65
N GLY A 60 9.58 -15.79 11.24
CA GLY A 60 9.75 -16.40 9.94
C GLY A 60 10.14 -15.43 8.81
N GLY A 61 10.39 -14.15 9.13
CA GLY A 61 10.85 -13.16 8.17
C GLY A 61 12.37 -13.17 7.95
N LEU A 62 12.85 -12.31 7.06
CA LEU A 62 14.27 -12.17 6.75
C LEU A 62 15.01 -11.23 7.69
N GLY A 63 14.30 -10.31 8.38
CA GLY A 63 14.90 -9.29 9.23
C GLY A 63 15.88 -8.39 8.45
N LEU A 64 15.51 -8.02 7.22
CA LEU A 64 16.37 -7.17 6.39
C LEU A 64 16.44 -5.77 6.95
N THR A 65 17.63 -5.16 6.90
CA THR A 65 17.78 -3.71 7.14
C THR A 65 16.96 -2.90 6.14
N GLY A 66 16.63 -1.66 6.46
CA GLY A 66 15.89 -0.80 5.54
C GLY A 66 16.58 -0.68 4.17
N LEU A 67 17.92 -0.56 4.14
CA LEU A 67 18.68 -0.53 2.90
C LEU A 67 18.58 -1.83 2.09
N GLN A 68 18.61 -2.98 2.75
CA GLN A 68 18.45 -4.28 2.07
C GLN A 68 17.04 -4.46 1.53
N GLN A 69 16.02 -3.93 2.21
CA GLN A 69 14.65 -3.90 1.68
C GLN A 69 14.57 -3.04 0.40
N VAL A 70 15.20 -1.86 0.38
CA VAL A 70 15.31 -1.04 -0.85
C VAL A 70 15.96 -1.84 -1.97
N ILE A 71 17.09 -2.49 -1.70
CA ILE A 71 17.79 -3.34 -2.68
C ILE A 71 16.86 -4.44 -3.22
N TRP A 72 16.09 -5.08 -2.35
CA TRP A 72 15.14 -6.12 -2.75
C TRP A 72 14.08 -5.58 -3.71
N TYR A 73 13.43 -4.45 -3.38
CA TYR A 73 12.42 -3.85 -4.24
C TYR A 73 13.00 -3.33 -5.57
N GLU A 74 14.22 -2.79 -5.57
CA GLU A 74 14.94 -2.44 -6.79
C GLU A 74 15.19 -3.63 -7.71
N GLU A 75 15.59 -4.77 -7.14
CA GLU A 75 15.81 -5.97 -7.94
C GLU A 75 14.49 -6.58 -8.43
N LEU A 76 13.40 -6.51 -7.65
CA LEU A 76 12.05 -6.88 -8.12
C LEU A 76 11.62 -6.04 -9.32
N ALA A 77 11.73 -4.71 -9.21
CA ALA A 77 11.37 -3.77 -10.29
C ALA A 77 12.22 -4.03 -11.54
N ARG A 78 13.56 -4.11 -11.38
CA ARG A 78 14.49 -4.38 -12.48
C ARG A 78 14.20 -5.68 -13.20
N ALA A 79 13.82 -6.70 -12.45
CA ALA A 79 13.48 -8.01 -12.98
C ALA A 79 12.06 -8.08 -13.55
N ARG A 80 11.26 -7.03 -13.42
CA ARG A 80 9.81 -7.00 -13.75
C ARG A 80 9.03 -8.13 -13.06
N ALA A 81 9.41 -8.43 -11.82
CA ALA A 81 8.71 -9.38 -10.98
C ALA A 81 7.29 -8.90 -10.66
N PRO A 82 6.38 -9.79 -10.22
CA PRO A 82 5.06 -9.39 -9.76
C PRO A 82 5.16 -8.27 -8.70
N HIS A 83 4.36 -7.22 -8.87
CA HIS A 83 4.36 -6.08 -7.98
C HIS A 83 3.98 -6.49 -6.56
N HIS A 84 4.63 -5.94 -5.53
CA HIS A 84 4.36 -6.32 -4.14
C HIS A 84 3.05 -5.73 -3.61
N ILE A 85 2.55 -4.61 -4.19
CA ILE A 85 1.20 -4.12 -3.93
C ILE A 85 0.23 -4.95 -4.78
N ASN A 86 -0.25 -6.03 -4.20
CA ASN A 86 -1.15 -7.01 -4.76
C ASN A 86 -2.08 -7.54 -3.66
N THR A 87 -2.83 -8.60 -3.90
CA THR A 87 -3.80 -9.12 -2.91
C THR A 87 -3.17 -9.64 -1.61
N THR A 88 -1.85 -9.84 -1.54
CA THR A 88 -1.14 -10.22 -0.30
C THR A 88 -0.63 -9.01 0.49
N TYR A 89 -0.74 -7.80 -0.06
CA TYR A 89 -0.14 -6.58 0.51
C TYR A 89 -0.65 -6.28 1.92
N VAL A 90 -1.96 -6.25 2.14
CA VAL A 90 -2.53 -5.95 3.46
C VAL A 90 -2.08 -6.98 4.49
N ALA A 91 -2.02 -8.27 4.12
CA ALA A 91 -1.54 -9.33 5.00
C ALA A 91 -0.07 -9.11 5.43
N LEU A 92 0.81 -8.80 4.47
CA LEU A 92 2.26 -8.70 4.70
C LEU A 92 2.71 -7.38 5.28
N MET A 93 2.05 -6.27 4.91
CA MET A 93 2.49 -4.92 5.25
C MET A 93 1.67 -4.27 6.36
N HIS A 94 0.44 -4.73 6.62
CA HIS A 94 -0.45 -4.19 7.65
C HIS A 94 -0.72 -5.20 8.76
N ALA A 95 -1.50 -6.25 8.47
CA ALA A 95 -1.97 -7.21 9.47
C ALA A 95 -0.82 -7.95 10.17
N GLY A 96 0.14 -8.48 9.40
CA GLY A 96 1.28 -9.20 9.96
C GLY A 96 2.11 -8.37 10.93
N PRO A 97 2.65 -7.20 10.52
CA PRO A 97 3.38 -6.31 11.42
C PRO A 97 2.54 -5.85 12.63
N THR A 98 1.24 -5.61 12.44
CA THR A 98 0.34 -5.26 13.56
C THR A 98 0.21 -6.40 14.55
N LEU A 99 0.04 -7.65 14.07
CA LEU A 99 0.00 -8.83 14.92
C LEU A 99 1.34 -9.06 15.64
N ILE A 100 2.47 -8.88 14.96
CA ILE A 100 3.80 -8.96 15.57
C ILE A 100 3.90 -7.97 16.75
N ALA A 101 3.44 -6.74 16.58
CA ALA A 101 3.55 -5.69 17.58
C ALA A 101 2.49 -5.78 18.70
N ARG A 102 1.27 -6.26 18.41
CA ARG A 102 0.10 -6.12 19.29
C ARG A 102 -0.68 -7.41 19.54
N GLY A 103 -0.47 -8.44 18.71
CA GLY A 103 -1.19 -9.70 18.82
C GLY A 103 -0.75 -10.55 20.00
N THR A 104 -1.62 -11.42 20.47
CA THR A 104 -1.27 -12.48 21.43
C THR A 104 -0.38 -13.54 20.77
N ASP A 105 0.29 -14.35 21.57
CA ASP A 105 1.14 -15.42 21.05
C ASP A 105 0.32 -16.46 20.25
N ALA A 106 -0.92 -16.72 20.65
CA ALA A 106 -1.83 -17.61 19.92
C ALA A 106 -2.19 -17.02 18.53
N GLN A 107 -2.52 -15.72 18.47
CA GLN A 107 -2.81 -15.03 17.21
C GLN A 107 -1.58 -15.04 16.28
N LYS A 108 -0.40 -14.73 16.81
CA LYS A 108 0.86 -14.78 16.05
C LYS A 108 1.13 -16.18 15.51
N ALA A 109 1.08 -17.18 16.36
CA ALA A 109 1.37 -18.57 15.99
C ALA A 109 0.41 -19.10 14.91
N TRP A 110 -0.85 -18.65 14.92
CA TRP A 110 -1.84 -19.09 13.97
C TRP A 110 -1.78 -18.31 12.63
N HIS A 111 -1.68 -16.99 12.68
CA HIS A 111 -1.81 -16.14 11.48
C HIS A 111 -0.50 -15.93 10.72
N LEU A 112 0.62 -15.64 11.43
CA LEU A 112 1.85 -15.22 10.76
C LEU A 112 2.40 -16.26 9.76
N PRO A 113 2.47 -17.56 10.09
CA PRO A 113 2.94 -18.56 9.13
C PRO A 113 2.04 -18.67 7.89
N ARG A 114 0.71 -18.50 8.06
CA ARG A 114 -0.24 -18.56 6.95
C ARG A 114 -0.13 -17.37 6.01
N ILE A 115 0.11 -16.19 6.56
CA ILE A 115 0.40 -14.98 5.78
C ILE A 115 1.66 -15.18 4.94
N LEU A 116 2.77 -15.61 5.56
CA LEU A 116 4.03 -15.81 4.86
C LEU A 116 3.92 -16.83 3.72
N ARG A 117 3.12 -17.89 3.90
CA ARG A 117 2.89 -18.91 2.87
C ARG A 117 1.84 -18.52 1.82
N GLY A 118 1.24 -17.32 1.91
CA GLY A 118 0.16 -16.90 1.01
C GLY A 118 -1.13 -17.71 1.19
N GLU A 119 -1.31 -18.40 2.31
CA GLU A 119 -2.48 -19.22 2.63
C GLU A 119 -3.66 -18.36 3.08
N SER A 120 -3.42 -17.17 3.65
CA SER A 120 -4.46 -16.23 4.05
C SER A 120 -4.22 -14.85 3.46
N LEU A 121 -5.24 -14.31 2.78
CA LEU A 121 -5.31 -12.94 2.32
C LEU A 121 -6.09 -12.09 3.32
N TRP A 122 -5.70 -10.83 3.44
CA TRP A 122 -6.32 -9.89 4.36
C TRP A 122 -6.79 -8.64 3.62
N CYS A 123 -7.86 -8.04 4.12
CA CYS A 123 -8.31 -6.72 3.69
C CYS A 123 -8.44 -5.78 4.89
N GLN A 124 -8.51 -4.48 4.63
CA GLN A 124 -8.63 -3.45 5.68
C GLN A 124 -10.07 -2.95 5.78
N GLY A 125 -10.65 -3.00 6.98
CA GLY A 125 -11.97 -2.50 7.30
C GLY A 125 -11.90 -1.30 8.26
N PHE A 126 -11.38 -0.17 7.77
CA PHE A 126 -11.22 1.06 8.57
C PHE A 126 -12.25 2.12 8.15
N SER A 127 -12.14 2.64 6.94
CA SER A 127 -12.98 3.73 6.43
C SER A 127 -14.47 3.35 6.34
N GLU A 128 -15.33 4.33 6.56
CA GLU A 128 -16.79 4.24 6.40
C GLU A 128 -17.28 5.32 5.44
N PRO A 129 -18.52 5.25 4.94
CA PRO A 129 -19.09 6.31 4.09
C PRO A 129 -19.01 7.71 4.70
N GLY A 130 -19.10 7.81 6.05
CA GLY A 130 -19.02 9.08 6.80
C GLY A 130 -17.69 9.31 7.53
N ALA A 131 -16.72 8.38 7.44
CA ALA A 131 -15.48 8.44 8.22
C ALA A 131 -14.28 7.93 7.39
N GLY A 132 -13.70 8.82 6.61
CA GLY A 132 -12.46 8.58 5.85
C GLY A 132 -11.26 9.24 6.54
N SER A 133 -10.96 10.50 6.21
CA SER A 133 -9.90 11.28 6.85
C SER A 133 -10.12 11.45 8.35
N ASP A 134 -11.37 11.67 8.80
CA ASP A 134 -11.75 11.60 10.21
C ASP A 134 -12.13 10.17 10.59
N LEU A 135 -11.15 9.28 10.58
CA LEU A 135 -11.34 7.87 10.92
C LEU A 135 -11.92 7.69 12.34
N ALA A 136 -11.60 8.59 13.24
CA ALA A 136 -12.08 8.54 14.62
C ALA A 136 -13.61 8.77 14.75
N ALA A 137 -14.27 9.25 13.70
CA ALA A 137 -15.71 9.40 13.63
C ALA A 137 -16.45 8.12 13.19
N LEU A 138 -15.77 6.98 13.04
CA LEU A 138 -16.38 5.72 12.65
C LEU A 138 -17.55 5.32 13.58
N THR A 139 -18.57 4.70 12.97
CA THR A 139 -19.86 4.37 13.61
C THR A 139 -20.18 2.87 13.63
N THR A 140 -19.46 2.04 12.85
CA THR A 140 -19.59 0.58 12.97
C THR A 140 -19.36 0.18 14.40
N ARG A 141 -20.36 -0.48 15.01
CA ARG A 141 -20.38 -0.78 16.44
C ARG A 141 -20.26 -2.28 16.69
N GLY A 142 -19.70 -2.61 17.84
CA GLY A 142 -19.66 -3.97 18.37
C GLY A 142 -20.16 -3.99 19.81
N GLU A 143 -21.06 -4.91 20.09
CA GLU A 143 -21.67 -5.13 21.41
C GLU A 143 -21.22 -6.48 21.95
N ALA A 144 -20.82 -6.53 23.21
CA ALA A 144 -20.41 -7.78 23.86
C ALA A 144 -21.64 -8.69 24.06
N ASP A 145 -21.52 -9.96 23.62
CA ASP A 145 -22.52 -11.00 23.84
C ASP A 145 -21.82 -12.33 24.20
N GLY A 146 -21.62 -12.55 25.48
CA GLY A 146 -20.85 -13.68 26.01
C GLY A 146 -19.41 -13.65 25.52
N GLU A 147 -18.97 -14.73 24.88
CA GLU A 147 -17.62 -14.89 24.32
C GLU A 147 -17.49 -14.29 22.90
N ALA A 148 -18.47 -13.52 22.43
CA ALA A 148 -18.45 -12.87 21.14
C ALA A 148 -18.66 -11.36 21.24
N ILE A 149 -18.28 -10.67 20.18
CA ILE A 149 -18.63 -9.28 19.87
C ILE A 149 -19.54 -9.32 18.67
N VAL A 150 -20.77 -8.81 18.81
CA VAL A 150 -21.75 -8.72 17.72
C VAL A 150 -21.57 -7.39 17.00
N VAL A 151 -21.18 -7.46 15.73
CA VAL A 151 -20.82 -6.30 14.92
C VAL A 151 -21.96 -5.94 13.96
N ASN A 152 -22.27 -4.62 13.92
CA ASN A 152 -23.23 -4.02 13.00
C ASN A 152 -22.69 -2.72 12.42
N GLY A 153 -22.83 -2.53 11.10
CA GLY A 153 -22.37 -1.32 10.40
C GLY A 153 -21.93 -1.59 8.97
N ALA A 154 -21.09 -0.71 8.45
CA ALA A 154 -20.56 -0.85 7.10
C ALA A 154 -19.17 -0.21 6.98
N LYS A 155 -18.31 -0.84 6.19
CA LYS A 155 -17.00 -0.32 5.78
C LYS A 155 -16.99 -0.03 4.29
N MET A 156 -16.16 0.92 3.88
CA MET A 156 -16.05 1.38 2.50
C MET A 156 -14.59 1.45 2.04
N TRP A 157 -14.37 1.32 0.76
CA TRP A 157 -13.06 1.33 0.11
C TRP A 157 -12.17 0.15 0.54
N THR A 158 -12.81 -0.97 0.92
CA THR A 158 -12.09 -2.19 1.32
C THR A 158 -11.54 -2.90 0.09
N THR A 159 -10.23 -2.74 -0.14
CA THR A 159 -9.54 -3.34 -1.27
C THR A 159 -9.54 -4.86 -1.16
N ASP A 160 -9.89 -5.53 -2.26
CA ASP A 160 -9.87 -7.00 -2.43
C ASP A 160 -10.66 -7.79 -1.36
N ALA A 161 -11.67 -7.16 -0.71
CA ALA A 161 -12.50 -7.83 0.30
C ALA A 161 -13.12 -9.14 -0.19
N GLN A 162 -13.50 -9.21 -1.48
CA GLN A 162 -14.09 -10.37 -2.12
C GLN A 162 -13.14 -11.58 -2.24
N TYR A 163 -11.84 -11.39 -2.02
CA TYR A 163 -10.80 -12.43 -2.07
C TYR A 163 -10.15 -12.68 -0.71
N ALA A 164 -10.42 -11.81 0.28
CA ALA A 164 -9.83 -11.89 1.60
C ALA A 164 -10.42 -13.02 2.45
N ASP A 165 -9.57 -13.70 3.20
CA ASP A 165 -9.98 -14.66 4.23
C ASP A 165 -10.27 -13.95 5.54
N PHE A 166 -9.48 -12.90 5.85
CA PHE A 166 -9.58 -12.11 7.08
C PHE A 166 -9.59 -10.62 6.80
N GLN A 167 -10.14 -9.88 7.74
CA GLN A 167 -10.12 -8.43 7.72
C GLN A 167 -9.54 -7.88 9.03
N GLU A 168 -8.67 -6.90 8.92
CA GLU A 168 -8.33 -6.01 10.02
C GLU A 168 -9.47 -5.00 10.19
N LEU A 169 -10.33 -5.22 11.18
CA LEU A 169 -11.57 -4.49 11.36
C LEU A 169 -11.49 -3.55 12.57
N LEU A 170 -11.69 -2.24 12.34
CA LEU A 170 -11.75 -1.24 13.39
C LEU A 170 -13.20 -0.82 13.64
N ILE A 171 -13.68 -0.99 14.89
CA ILE A 171 -15.05 -0.72 15.29
C ILE A 171 -15.11 0.03 16.61
N ARG A 172 -16.27 0.53 16.97
CA ARG A 172 -16.56 1.14 18.26
C ARG A 172 -17.25 0.14 19.18
N THR A 173 -16.63 -0.14 20.33
CA THR A 173 -17.14 -1.13 21.31
C THR A 173 -17.63 -0.51 22.62
N GLU A 174 -17.36 0.78 22.86
CA GLU A 174 -17.86 1.49 24.05
C GLU A 174 -18.99 2.43 23.64
N PRO A 175 -20.25 2.17 24.08
CA PRO A 175 -21.38 3.04 23.81
C PRO A 175 -21.14 4.46 24.36
N GLY A 176 -21.44 5.49 23.54
CA GLY A 176 -21.28 6.90 23.92
C GLY A 176 -19.85 7.41 23.90
N SER A 177 -18.85 6.56 23.66
CA SER A 177 -17.47 7.01 23.46
C SER A 177 -17.34 7.88 22.21
N GLN A 178 -16.37 8.80 22.22
CA GLN A 178 -16.17 9.74 21.13
C GLN A 178 -14.72 9.74 20.64
N ARG A 179 -14.53 10.11 19.40
CA ARG A 179 -13.21 10.21 18.77
C ARG A 179 -12.40 8.91 18.92
N HIS A 180 -11.21 9.01 19.51
CA HIS A 180 -10.23 7.95 19.61
C HIS A 180 -10.52 6.93 20.72
N HIS A 181 -11.49 7.22 21.61
CA HIS A 181 -11.83 6.35 22.74
C HIS A 181 -12.83 5.27 22.35
N GLY A 182 -12.75 4.13 23.01
CA GLY A 182 -13.71 3.03 22.86
C GLY A 182 -13.68 2.33 21.50
N LEU A 183 -12.59 2.49 20.73
CA LEU A 183 -12.36 1.78 19.49
C LEU A 183 -11.65 0.45 19.75
N THR A 184 -11.98 -0.57 18.98
CA THR A 184 -11.37 -1.90 19.09
C THR A 184 -10.96 -2.39 17.69
N TRP A 185 -9.75 -2.94 17.60
CA TRP A 185 -9.23 -3.59 16.42
C TRP A 185 -9.47 -5.11 16.52
N LEU A 186 -10.10 -5.71 15.52
CA LEU A 186 -10.54 -7.11 15.50
C LEU A 186 -9.99 -7.85 14.29
N ILE A 187 -9.71 -9.13 14.46
CA ILE A 187 -9.57 -10.08 13.36
C ILE A 187 -10.96 -10.58 12.98
N CYS A 188 -11.45 -10.23 11.81
CA CYS A 188 -12.75 -10.69 11.30
C CYS A 188 -12.55 -11.75 10.21
N ASP A 189 -13.11 -12.95 10.39
CA ASP A 189 -13.21 -13.96 9.31
C ASP A 189 -14.25 -13.48 8.30
N MET A 190 -13.83 -13.26 7.06
CA MET A 190 -14.68 -12.72 5.99
C MET A 190 -15.78 -13.70 5.52
N ARG A 191 -15.74 -14.95 5.99
CA ARG A 191 -16.78 -15.97 5.75
C ARG A 191 -17.83 -16.03 6.85
N SER A 192 -17.72 -15.15 7.88
CA SER A 192 -18.70 -15.11 8.97
C SER A 192 -20.10 -14.82 8.44
N PRO A 193 -21.15 -15.50 8.94
CA PRO A 193 -22.53 -15.18 8.62
C PRO A 193 -22.86 -13.71 8.94
N GLY A 194 -23.63 -13.05 8.06
CA GLY A 194 -24.00 -11.64 8.22
C GLY A 194 -23.07 -10.66 7.52
N ILE A 195 -21.99 -11.12 6.88
CA ILE A 195 -21.14 -10.29 6.04
C ILE A 195 -21.69 -10.28 4.61
N GLU A 196 -21.90 -9.08 4.06
CA GLU A 196 -22.20 -8.88 2.65
C GLU A 196 -21.14 -7.96 2.03
N ILE A 197 -20.57 -8.40 0.90
CA ILE A 197 -19.55 -7.66 0.15
C ILE A 197 -20.15 -7.17 -1.16
N ARG A 198 -20.09 -5.86 -1.41
CA ARG A 198 -20.57 -5.24 -2.66
C ARG A 198 -19.44 -4.49 -3.33
N PRO A 199 -18.98 -4.94 -4.52
CA PRO A 199 -17.97 -4.24 -5.28
C PRO A 199 -18.39 -2.81 -5.65
N ILE A 200 -17.42 -1.90 -5.67
CA ILE A 200 -17.57 -0.53 -6.15
C ILE A 200 -16.82 -0.45 -7.48
N ARG A 201 -17.56 -0.11 -8.54
CA ARG A 201 -16.93 0.11 -9.85
C ARG A 201 -16.19 1.45 -9.84
N THR A 202 -14.89 1.40 -10.10
CA THR A 202 -14.03 2.58 -10.14
C THR A 202 -14.09 3.31 -11.48
N MET A 203 -13.44 4.46 -11.61
CA MET A 203 -13.29 5.17 -12.88
C MET A 203 -12.42 4.42 -13.91
N LEU A 204 -11.65 3.42 -13.47
CA LEU A 204 -10.91 2.51 -14.33
C LEU A 204 -11.78 1.39 -14.91
N GLY A 205 -13.01 1.24 -14.40
CA GLY A 205 -13.93 0.18 -14.78
C GLY A 205 -13.74 -1.13 -14.03
N ASP A 206 -12.75 -1.20 -13.15
CA ASP A 206 -12.50 -2.35 -12.28
C ASP A 206 -13.33 -2.29 -10.97
N GLU A 207 -13.31 -3.38 -10.21
CA GLU A 207 -14.10 -3.59 -8.98
C GLU A 207 -13.20 -4.13 -7.85
N HIS A 208 -11.99 -3.59 -7.70
CA HIS A 208 -11.05 -4.04 -6.68
C HIS A 208 -11.36 -3.49 -5.28
N VAL A 209 -12.17 -2.43 -5.16
CA VAL A 209 -12.60 -1.86 -3.88
C VAL A 209 -14.05 -2.17 -3.59
N ASN A 210 -14.42 -2.27 -2.31
CA ASN A 210 -15.72 -2.79 -1.90
C ASN A 210 -16.35 -1.98 -0.77
N MET A 211 -17.69 -2.03 -0.71
CA MET A 211 -18.46 -1.88 0.50
C MET A 211 -18.55 -3.23 1.21
N VAL A 212 -18.39 -3.24 2.52
CA VAL A 212 -18.60 -4.43 3.36
C VAL A 212 -19.64 -4.09 4.42
N PHE A 213 -20.74 -4.84 4.46
CA PHE A 213 -21.82 -4.67 5.41
C PHE A 213 -21.76 -5.77 6.47
N TYR A 214 -22.09 -5.40 7.70
CA TYR A 214 -22.14 -6.33 8.84
C TYR A 214 -23.53 -6.26 9.46
N ASP A 215 -24.21 -7.39 9.46
CA ASP A 215 -25.53 -7.57 10.08
C ASP A 215 -25.43 -8.67 11.13
N ASN A 216 -25.36 -8.28 12.40
CA ASN A 216 -25.22 -9.17 13.55
C ASN A 216 -24.07 -10.18 13.43
N VAL A 217 -22.93 -9.75 12.87
CA VAL A 217 -21.75 -10.60 12.68
C VAL A 217 -21.11 -10.89 14.03
N ARG A 218 -20.99 -12.18 14.37
CA ARG A 218 -20.45 -12.66 15.64
C ARG A 218 -18.94 -12.91 15.50
N ILE A 219 -18.12 -12.10 16.15
CA ILE A 219 -16.67 -12.25 16.17
C ILE A 219 -16.23 -12.70 17.56
N PRO A 220 -15.46 -13.80 17.70
CA PRO A 220 -14.94 -14.24 19.00
C PRO A 220 -14.14 -13.16 19.70
N ARG A 221 -14.26 -13.04 21.03
CA ARG A 221 -13.48 -12.05 21.81
C ARG A 221 -11.98 -12.27 21.75
N GLU A 222 -11.54 -13.49 21.54
CA GLU A 222 -10.13 -13.85 21.34
C GLU A 222 -9.53 -13.24 20.06
N ASN A 223 -10.37 -12.75 19.15
CA ASN A 223 -9.97 -12.05 17.94
C ASN A 223 -9.69 -10.55 18.17
N VAL A 224 -9.83 -10.03 19.39
CA VAL A 224 -9.38 -8.68 19.73
C VAL A 224 -7.85 -8.63 19.68
N VAL A 225 -7.30 -7.66 18.95
CA VAL A 225 -5.86 -7.41 18.89
C VAL A 225 -5.51 -6.21 19.76
N GLY A 226 -4.64 -6.44 20.74
CA GLY A 226 -4.42 -5.51 21.83
C GLY A 226 -5.54 -5.63 22.89
N GLU A 227 -6.02 -4.50 23.40
CA GLU A 227 -7.04 -4.43 24.45
C GLU A 227 -8.37 -3.90 23.90
N LEU A 228 -9.47 -4.38 24.45
CA LEU A 228 -10.82 -3.87 24.16
C LEU A 228 -10.89 -2.36 24.49
N GLY A 229 -11.42 -1.55 23.59
CA GLY A 229 -11.49 -0.09 23.76
C GLY A 229 -10.19 0.66 23.45
N GLN A 230 -9.07 -0.03 23.21
CA GLN A 230 -7.75 0.55 22.93
C GLN A 230 -7.32 0.39 21.45
N GLY A 231 -8.22 0.04 20.57
CA GLY A 231 -7.95 -0.24 19.15
C GLY A 231 -7.40 0.94 18.36
N TRP A 232 -7.53 2.19 18.86
CA TRP A 232 -6.92 3.34 18.20
C TRP A 232 -5.40 3.26 18.17
N SER A 233 -4.77 2.85 19.29
CA SER A 233 -3.32 2.67 19.34
C SER A 233 -2.84 1.56 18.40
N THR A 234 -3.63 0.48 18.27
CA THR A 234 -3.38 -0.61 17.31
C THR A 234 -3.51 -0.13 15.87
N ALA A 235 -4.57 0.63 15.55
CA ALA A 235 -4.76 1.22 14.24
C ALA A 235 -3.63 2.18 13.84
N LEU A 236 -3.13 3.00 14.78
CA LEU A 236 -1.97 3.86 14.54
C LEU A 236 -0.71 3.07 14.23
N SER A 237 -0.50 1.90 14.87
CA SER A 237 0.60 1.00 14.54
C SER A 237 0.47 0.47 13.10
N THR A 238 -0.72 0.00 12.71
CA THR A 238 -1.02 -0.43 11.32
C THR A 238 -0.70 0.67 10.31
N LEU A 239 -1.21 1.90 10.54
CA LEU A 239 -0.99 3.05 9.65
C LEU A 239 0.47 3.54 9.64
N ALA A 240 1.26 3.25 10.67
CA ALA A 240 2.69 3.58 10.68
C ALA A 240 3.48 2.62 9.76
N PHE A 241 3.15 1.33 9.76
CA PHE A 241 3.77 0.35 8.87
C PHE A 241 3.49 0.65 7.39
N GLU A 242 2.30 1.13 7.05
CA GLU A 242 1.93 1.55 5.69
C GLU A 242 2.83 2.68 5.17
N ARG A 243 3.20 3.64 6.03
CA ARG A 243 3.96 4.85 5.65
C ARG A 243 5.47 4.65 5.49
N GLY A 244 6.01 3.51 5.87
CA GLY A 244 7.42 3.18 5.74
C GLY A 244 7.82 2.84 4.31
N LEU A 245 8.45 1.67 4.12
CA LEU A 245 8.86 1.18 2.80
C LEU A 245 7.70 0.67 1.92
N GLY A 246 6.45 0.72 2.40
CA GLY A 246 5.28 0.26 1.65
C GLY A 246 5.12 0.93 0.28
N PHE A 247 5.50 2.20 0.15
CA PHE A 247 5.39 2.96 -1.10
C PHE A 247 6.67 2.97 -1.95
N ILE A 248 7.68 2.17 -1.63
CA ILE A 248 8.94 2.19 -2.38
C ILE A 248 8.78 1.72 -3.83
N ALA A 249 7.89 0.75 -4.07
CA ALA A 249 7.65 0.29 -5.43
C ALA A 249 6.99 1.36 -6.30
N ASP A 250 6.06 2.15 -5.73
CA ASP A 250 5.44 3.28 -6.43
C ASP A 250 6.50 4.33 -6.81
N GLN A 251 7.49 4.56 -5.95
CA GLN A 251 8.61 5.45 -6.24
C GLN A 251 9.47 4.93 -7.38
N LEU A 252 9.77 3.63 -7.37
CA LEU A 252 10.55 2.97 -8.42
C LEU A 252 9.78 2.96 -9.76
N GLU A 253 8.48 2.68 -9.71
CA GLU A 253 7.63 2.75 -10.90
C GLU A 253 7.56 4.17 -11.45
N LEU A 254 7.41 5.18 -10.59
CA LEU A 254 7.40 6.59 -10.98
C LEU A 254 8.71 6.99 -11.68
N PHE A 255 9.85 6.56 -11.13
CA PHE A 255 11.15 6.79 -11.75
C PHE A 255 11.22 6.19 -13.17
N GLU A 256 10.81 4.93 -13.32
CA GLU A 256 10.77 4.27 -14.63
C GLU A 256 9.80 4.95 -15.60
N ARG A 257 8.65 5.43 -15.11
CA ARG A 257 7.68 6.19 -15.90
C ARG A 257 8.26 7.50 -16.44
N VAL A 258 9.05 8.22 -15.63
CA VAL A 258 9.74 9.42 -16.10
C VAL A 258 10.75 9.09 -17.20
N GLU A 259 11.52 8.01 -17.08
CA GLU A 259 12.43 7.56 -18.15
C GLU A 259 11.69 7.20 -19.44
N GLN A 260 10.56 6.51 -19.32
CA GLN A 260 9.69 6.18 -20.46
C GLN A 260 9.11 7.43 -21.10
N ALA A 261 8.70 8.43 -20.32
CA ALA A 261 8.19 9.70 -20.81
C ALA A 261 9.25 10.46 -21.61
N ILE A 262 10.49 10.50 -21.13
CA ILE A 262 11.63 11.08 -21.86
C ILE A 262 11.85 10.35 -23.20
N ALA A 263 11.85 9.02 -23.18
CA ALA A 263 12.01 8.20 -24.39
C ALA A 263 10.86 8.38 -25.38
N ILE A 264 9.64 8.61 -24.92
CA ILE A 264 8.48 8.93 -25.77
C ILE A 264 8.64 10.33 -26.37
N ALA A 265 8.97 11.34 -25.58
CA ALA A 265 9.14 12.72 -26.06
C ALA A 265 10.23 12.85 -27.12
N GLN A 266 11.24 11.97 -27.13
CA GLN A 266 12.27 11.88 -28.17
C GLN A 266 11.75 11.33 -29.52
N ARG A 267 10.54 10.78 -29.58
CA ARG A 267 9.99 10.12 -30.79
C ARG A 267 8.66 10.72 -31.25
N VAL A 268 7.86 11.23 -30.33
CA VAL A 268 6.55 11.81 -30.63
C VAL A 268 6.71 13.23 -31.18
N LYS A 269 5.94 13.55 -32.22
CA LYS A 269 5.83 14.89 -32.77
C LYS A 269 4.59 15.58 -32.21
N LEU A 270 4.76 16.83 -31.80
CA LEU A 270 3.69 17.75 -31.46
C LEU A 270 2.93 18.21 -32.71
N GLU A 271 1.80 18.88 -32.55
CA GLU A 271 0.97 19.40 -33.64
C GLU A 271 1.74 20.31 -34.62
N ASN A 272 2.75 21.03 -34.13
CA ASN A 272 3.64 21.86 -34.96
C ASN A 272 4.69 21.05 -35.75
N GLY A 273 4.70 19.73 -35.65
CA GLY A 273 5.60 18.81 -36.34
C GLY A 273 6.99 18.65 -35.68
N ALA A 274 7.32 19.42 -34.63
CA ALA A 274 8.58 19.29 -33.91
C ALA A 274 8.52 18.07 -32.94
N LEU A 275 9.68 17.48 -32.65
CA LEU A 275 9.75 16.46 -31.62
C LEU A 275 9.39 17.07 -30.26
N ALA A 276 8.60 16.38 -29.44
CA ALA A 276 8.17 16.87 -28.14
C ALA A 276 9.35 17.26 -27.23
N ILE A 277 10.45 16.50 -27.28
CA ILE A 277 11.66 16.81 -26.50
C ILE A 277 12.35 18.11 -26.94
N SER A 278 12.10 18.59 -28.18
CA SER A 278 12.66 19.84 -28.69
C SER A 278 11.86 21.08 -28.27
N ASP A 279 10.65 20.88 -27.70
CA ASP A 279 9.89 21.94 -27.08
C ASP A 279 10.51 22.29 -25.71
N ALA A 280 10.83 23.58 -25.50
CA ALA A 280 11.55 24.03 -24.31
C ALA A 280 10.76 23.79 -23.01
N GLU A 281 9.44 23.93 -23.04
CA GLU A 281 8.60 23.69 -21.84
C GLU A 281 8.47 22.19 -21.55
N VAL A 282 8.29 21.35 -22.54
CA VAL A 282 8.27 19.88 -22.35
C VAL A 282 9.62 19.41 -21.79
N ALA A 283 10.74 19.86 -22.38
CA ALA A 283 12.08 19.49 -21.91
C ALA A 283 12.33 19.95 -20.47
N ARG A 284 11.95 21.19 -20.15
CA ARG A 284 12.06 21.75 -18.79
C ARG A 284 11.24 20.93 -17.76
N ARG A 285 10.00 20.61 -18.09
CA ARG A 285 9.11 19.81 -17.21
C ARG A 285 9.63 18.39 -17.01
N LEU A 286 10.11 17.73 -18.05
CA LEU A 286 10.74 16.41 -17.95
C LEU A 286 11.99 16.45 -17.08
N GLY A 287 12.82 17.48 -17.24
CA GLY A 287 14.01 17.70 -16.41
C GLY A 287 13.67 17.92 -14.93
N ALA A 288 12.62 18.71 -14.63
CA ALA A 288 12.12 18.89 -13.27
C ALA A 288 11.61 17.59 -12.67
N LEU A 289 10.77 16.83 -13.38
CA LEU A 289 10.25 15.53 -12.94
C LEU A 289 11.37 14.53 -12.66
N LYS A 290 12.41 14.51 -13.50
CA LYS A 290 13.58 13.67 -13.26
C LYS A 290 14.32 14.07 -11.97
N ALA A 291 14.52 15.36 -11.75
CA ALA A 291 15.14 15.86 -10.52
C ALA A 291 14.31 15.53 -9.28
N GLU A 292 12.98 15.67 -9.36
CA GLU A 292 12.06 15.33 -8.27
C GLU A 292 12.11 13.83 -7.93
N THR A 293 12.14 12.93 -8.91
CA THR A 293 12.26 11.48 -8.63
C THR A 293 13.58 11.13 -7.96
N MET A 294 14.66 11.80 -8.32
CA MET A 294 15.96 11.65 -7.64
C MET A 294 15.92 12.20 -6.20
N ALA A 295 15.25 13.34 -5.97
CA ALA A 295 15.06 13.90 -4.64
C ALA A 295 14.20 12.99 -3.75
N ILE A 296 13.10 12.44 -4.28
CA ILE A 296 12.24 11.44 -3.57
C ILE A 296 13.10 10.27 -3.12
N ARG A 297 13.92 9.71 -3.99
CA ARG A 297 14.81 8.60 -3.65
C ARG A 297 15.80 8.98 -2.54
N ALA A 298 16.43 10.15 -2.63
CA ALA A 298 17.36 10.62 -1.61
C ALA A 298 16.68 10.81 -0.24
N MET A 299 15.45 11.34 -0.22
CA MET A 299 14.65 11.51 0.99
C MET A 299 14.29 10.15 1.61
N THR A 300 13.86 9.18 0.80
CA THR A 300 13.54 7.83 1.26
C THR A 300 14.76 7.16 1.91
N LEU A 301 15.92 7.26 1.29
CA LEU A 301 17.17 6.70 1.83
C LEU A 301 17.61 7.38 3.13
N ALA A 302 17.40 8.71 3.24
CA ALA A 302 17.67 9.44 4.47
C ALA A 302 16.71 9.06 5.61
N ASP A 303 15.43 8.89 5.31
CA ASP A 303 14.41 8.44 6.29
C ASP A 303 14.70 7.00 6.79
N ILE A 304 15.10 6.11 5.89
CA ILE A 304 15.53 4.76 6.22
C ILE A 304 16.75 4.76 7.14
N ALA A 305 17.78 5.55 6.80
CA ALA A 305 18.97 5.63 7.62
C ALA A 305 18.69 6.16 9.03
N GLU A 306 17.74 7.11 9.15
CA GLU A 306 17.30 7.62 10.45
C GLU A 306 16.49 6.56 11.21
N THR A 307 15.60 5.85 10.53
CA THR A 307 14.81 4.75 11.13
C THR A 307 15.72 3.62 11.62
N ASP A 308 16.74 3.24 10.86
CA ASP A 308 17.74 2.23 11.26
C ASP A 308 18.54 2.67 12.51
N LEU A 309 18.74 3.99 12.70
CA LEU A 309 19.43 4.54 13.87
C LEU A 309 18.53 4.69 15.10
N THR A 310 17.28 5.08 14.91
CA THR A 310 16.33 5.39 16.02
C THR A 310 15.47 4.22 16.43
N GLY A 311 15.32 3.22 15.55
CA GLY A 311 14.42 2.07 15.71
C GLY A 311 12.94 2.37 15.40
N GLU A 312 12.59 3.63 15.09
CA GLU A 312 11.21 4.05 14.85
C GLU A 312 11.08 4.89 13.57
N PRO A 313 10.06 4.63 12.71
CA PRO A 313 9.77 5.45 11.54
C PRO A 313 9.37 6.87 11.95
N GLY A 314 10.01 7.87 11.37
CA GLY A 314 9.70 9.29 11.59
C GLY A 314 8.52 9.79 10.73
N PRO A 315 8.14 11.09 10.89
CA PRO A 315 7.06 11.71 10.11
C PRO A 315 7.46 12.06 8.66
N LYS A 316 8.72 11.85 8.26
CA LYS A 316 9.25 12.22 6.93
C LYS A 316 8.60 11.45 5.79
N GLY A 317 8.11 10.23 6.04
CA GLY A 317 7.34 9.46 5.08
C GLY A 317 6.11 10.20 4.53
N SER A 318 5.49 11.07 5.34
CA SER A 318 4.38 11.94 4.91
C SER A 318 4.81 12.94 3.83
N LEU A 319 5.98 13.54 3.98
CA LEU A 319 6.54 14.46 2.99
C LEU A 319 6.92 13.73 1.69
N THR A 320 7.54 12.56 1.82
CA THR A 320 7.87 11.71 0.66
C THR A 320 6.61 11.32 -0.10
N LYS A 321 5.53 10.92 0.59
CA LYS A 321 4.24 10.62 -0.05
C LYS A 321 3.67 11.82 -0.79
N LEU A 322 3.70 13.02 -0.23
CA LEU A 322 3.24 14.23 -0.90
C LEU A 322 4.01 14.49 -2.20
N MET A 323 5.33 14.34 -2.18
CA MET A 323 6.17 14.52 -3.36
C MET A 323 5.87 13.47 -4.42
N VAL A 324 5.83 12.18 -4.07
CA VAL A 324 5.45 11.10 -5.00
C VAL A 324 4.12 11.39 -5.68
N THR A 325 3.10 11.77 -4.89
CA THR A 325 1.77 12.06 -5.39
C THR A 325 1.76 13.23 -6.37
N SER A 326 2.42 14.35 -6.03
CA SER A 326 2.46 15.55 -6.89
C SER A 326 3.25 15.31 -8.16
N THR A 327 4.41 14.66 -8.05
CA THR A 327 5.27 14.34 -9.20
C THR A 327 4.57 13.39 -10.17
N HIS A 328 3.87 12.35 -9.64
CA HIS A 328 3.10 11.43 -10.47
C HIS A 328 1.99 12.15 -11.25
N LYS A 329 1.20 12.98 -10.57
CA LYS A 329 0.15 13.78 -11.25
C LYS A 329 0.73 14.73 -12.30
N ALA A 330 1.82 15.41 -11.99
CA ALA A 330 2.48 16.32 -12.92
C ALA A 330 3.01 15.57 -14.17
N LEU A 331 3.56 14.37 -13.98
CA LEU A 331 3.97 13.50 -15.08
C LEU A 331 2.77 13.11 -15.97
N MET A 332 1.68 12.65 -15.36
CA MET A 332 0.49 12.25 -16.10
C MET A 332 -0.14 13.42 -16.87
N GLN A 333 -0.17 14.61 -16.28
CA GLN A 333 -0.60 15.83 -16.96
C GLN A 333 0.28 16.16 -18.17
N LEU A 334 1.61 16.12 -18.00
CA LEU A 334 2.53 16.34 -19.12
C LEU A 334 2.33 15.32 -20.25
N MET A 335 2.16 14.05 -19.89
CA MET A 335 1.97 12.99 -20.91
C MET A 335 0.65 13.09 -21.64
N SER A 336 -0.42 13.60 -21.01
CA SER A 336 -1.67 13.90 -21.70
C SER A 336 -1.50 14.97 -22.79
N GLU A 337 -0.65 15.98 -22.54
CA GLU A 337 -0.33 17.02 -23.51
C GLU A 337 0.58 16.49 -24.64
N VAL A 338 1.59 15.69 -24.31
CA VAL A 338 2.55 15.13 -25.27
C VAL A 338 1.90 14.11 -26.20
N LEU A 339 1.02 13.26 -25.69
CA LEU A 339 0.37 12.19 -26.45
C LEU A 339 -0.90 12.66 -27.19
N GLY A 340 -1.47 13.82 -26.80
CA GLY A 340 -2.64 14.41 -27.45
C GLY A 340 -3.82 13.44 -27.56
N TRP A 341 -4.39 13.31 -28.76
CA TRP A 341 -5.57 12.46 -28.99
C TRP A 341 -5.37 10.99 -28.63
N SER A 342 -4.18 10.43 -28.79
CA SER A 342 -3.90 9.03 -28.44
C SER A 342 -3.99 8.76 -26.94
N PHE A 343 -3.88 9.80 -26.12
CA PHE A 343 -4.09 9.68 -24.67
C PHE A 343 -5.56 9.46 -24.28
N LEU A 344 -6.52 9.86 -25.12
CA LEU A 344 -7.94 9.71 -24.84
C LEU A 344 -8.46 8.30 -25.12
N GLU A 345 -7.69 7.46 -25.82
CA GLU A 345 -8.05 6.07 -26.04
C GLU A 345 -7.93 5.27 -24.75
N PHE A 346 -9.03 4.69 -24.29
CA PHE A 346 -9.06 3.87 -23.08
C PHE A 346 -10.19 2.85 -23.09
N ASP A 347 -9.86 1.60 -22.86
CA ASP A 347 -10.79 0.47 -22.81
C ASP A 347 -10.68 -0.36 -21.51
N GLY A 348 -10.00 0.19 -20.51
CA GLY A 348 -9.76 -0.48 -19.22
C GLY A 348 -8.48 -1.34 -19.17
N ASP A 349 -7.79 -1.52 -20.30
CA ASP A 349 -6.57 -2.34 -20.34
C ASP A 349 -5.30 -1.48 -20.13
N ARG A 350 -4.67 -1.61 -18.95
CA ARG A 350 -3.39 -0.96 -18.63
C ARG A 350 -2.28 -1.34 -19.62
N GLY A 351 -2.31 -2.55 -20.15
CA GLY A 351 -1.26 -3.02 -21.08
C GLY A 351 -1.29 -2.32 -22.41
N ARG A 352 -2.50 -1.96 -22.89
CA ARG A 352 -2.72 -1.23 -24.14
C ARG A 352 -2.64 0.28 -23.98
N HIS A 353 -3.18 0.80 -22.86
CA HIS A 353 -3.29 2.24 -22.59
C HIS A 353 -2.63 2.61 -21.26
N PRO A 354 -1.31 2.38 -21.08
CA PRO A 354 -0.67 2.52 -19.76
C PRO A 354 -0.71 3.95 -19.22
N TRP A 355 -0.61 4.97 -20.08
CA TRP A 355 -0.58 6.36 -19.66
C TRP A 355 -1.96 6.86 -19.20
N THR A 356 -3.01 6.50 -19.92
CA THR A 356 -4.39 6.85 -19.54
C THR A 356 -4.82 6.12 -18.27
N TYR A 357 -4.47 4.82 -18.17
CA TYR A 357 -4.70 4.05 -16.95
C TYR A 357 -4.01 4.70 -15.75
N ASP A 358 -2.71 5.00 -15.86
CA ASP A 358 -1.93 5.58 -14.77
C ASP A 358 -2.37 7.01 -14.43
N TYR A 359 -2.88 7.79 -15.41
CA TYR A 359 -3.51 9.10 -15.17
C TYR A 359 -4.74 8.96 -14.26
N LEU A 360 -5.66 8.07 -14.63
CA LEU A 360 -6.87 7.82 -13.84
C LEU A 360 -6.51 7.25 -12.45
N TRP A 361 -5.55 6.33 -12.39
CA TRP A 361 -5.05 5.76 -11.15
C TRP A 361 -4.35 6.79 -10.25
N SER A 362 -3.69 7.80 -10.82
CA SER A 362 -2.92 8.79 -10.06
C SER A 362 -3.74 9.56 -9.02
N TRP A 363 -5.06 9.64 -9.19
CA TRP A 363 -5.97 10.26 -8.24
C TRP A 363 -6.07 9.48 -6.92
N VAL A 364 -5.91 8.17 -6.95
CA VAL A 364 -5.92 7.30 -5.76
C VAL A 364 -4.82 7.75 -4.78
N PHE A 365 -3.63 8.08 -5.27
CA PHE A 365 -2.52 8.54 -4.43
C PHE A 365 -2.80 9.83 -3.67
N THR A 366 -3.75 10.66 -4.14
CA THR A 366 -4.14 11.87 -3.41
C THR A 366 -5.08 11.60 -2.25
N ILE A 367 -5.64 10.39 -2.16
CA ILE A 367 -6.73 10.00 -1.25
C ILE A 367 -6.29 8.89 -0.30
N SER A 368 -5.82 7.76 -0.84
CA SER A 368 -5.46 6.56 -0.07
C SER A 368 -4.25 6.78 0.85
N GLY A 369 -4.13 6.01 1.92
CA GLY A 369 -3.03 6.13 2.88
C GLY A 369 -2.94 7.49 3.57
N GLY A 370 -4.06 8.18 3.75
CA GLY A 370 -4.19 9.56 4.20
C GLY A 370 -4.10 10.56 3.04
N THR A 371 -5.12 11.43 2.93
CA THR A 371 -5.20 12.41 1.84
C THR A 371 -3.99 13.35 1.81
N SER A 372 -3.78 14.03 0.70
CA SER A 372 -2.72 15.05 0.59
C SER A 372 -2.83 16.13 1.67
N GLU A 373 -4.06 16.47 2.10
CA GLU A 373 -4.35 17.40 3.19
C GLU A 373 -3.89 16.84 4.53
N ILE A 374 -4.25 15.58 4.84
CA ILE A 374 -3.80 14.88 6.06
C ILE A 374 -2.26 14.78 6.10
N GLN A 375 -1.60 14.48 4.97
CA GLN A 375 -0.14 14.43 4.93
C GLN A 375 0.49 15.81 5.19
N ARG A 376 -0.13 16.91 4.70
CA ARG A 376 0.31 18.28 5.00
C ARG A 376 0.14 18.61 6.49
N GLU A 377 -0.99 18.22 7.10
CA GLU A 377 -1.22 18.41 8.54
C GLU A 377 -0.20 17.64 9.38
N ILE A 378 0.09 16.37 9.05
CA ILE A 378 1.12 15.59 9.74
C ILE A 378 2.50 16.26 9.60
N THR A 379 2.84 16.73 8.40
CA THR A 379 4.10 17.45 8.15
C THR A 379 4.16 18.74 8.94
N ALA A 380 3.10 19.54 8.93
CA ALA A 380 3.02 20.81 9.66
C ALA A 380 3.17 20.61 11.18
N ASP A 381 2.42 19.66 11.74
CA ASP A 381 2.42 19.38 13.17
C ASP A 381 3.71 18.70 13.65
N ARG A 382 4.04 17.55 13.04
CA ARG A 382 5.08 16.65 13.57
C ARG A 382 6.49 16.96 13.04
N LEU A 383 6.62 17.54 11.85
CA LEU A 383 7.91 17.82 11.25
C LEU A 383 8.31 19.29 11.46
N LEU A 384 7.36 20.23 11.30
CA LEU A 384 7.61 21.66 11.39
C LEU A 384 7.23 22.27 12.74
N GLY A 385 6.51 21.53 13.62
CA GLY A 385 6.07 22.03 14.92
C GLY A 385 5.09 23.21 14.84
N LEU A 386 4.34 23.34 13.75
CA LEU A 386 3.38 24.42 13.57
C LEU A 386 2.14 24.21 14.44
N PRO A 387 1.48 25.31 14.90
CA PRO A 387 0.25 25.19 15.68
C PRO A 387 -0.86 24.48 14.90
N ARG A 388 -1.56 23.58 15.55
CA ARG A 388 -2.77 22.97 14.98
C ARG A 388 -3.86 24.01 14.82
N ALA A 389 -4.54 24.01 13.66
CA ALA A 389 -5.81 24.71 13.54
C ALA A 389 -6.81 24.12 14.57
N ARG A 390 -7.42 25.01 15.37
CA ARG A 390 -8.41 24.60 16.39
C ARG A 390 -9.78 24.41 15.76
#